data_cbbe13a383159350dabec33ae5a89dd8
#
_entry.id   cbbe13a383159350dabec33ae5a89dd8
#
_cell.length_a   1.000
_cell.length_b   1.000
_cell.length_c   1.000
_cell.angle_alpha   90.00
_cell.angle_beta   90.00
_cell.angle_gamma   90.00
#
_symmetry.space_group_name_H-M   'P 1'
#
loop_
_entity.id
_entity.type
_entity.pdbx_description
1 polymer ?
#
loop_
_entity_poly.entity_id
_entity_poly.type
_entity_poly.pdbx_seq_one_letter_code
_entity_poly.pdbx_strand_id
1 'polypeptide(L)'
;MPDNQNRIRIDVVSDVVCPWCFIGKKRLEQAIALVSEVPVEVHYHPYFLNDWIPAEGISRNEYLTTKFGSPERYKEIATRVSAAAAQEGLTYAIDKVNRQPNTTDSHRLIHWAGAIGKAPQMKQRLMELYFSEGADLSDRKVLVKAASDIGLEPKEIEAKLGSDADLAQVSQQVEQAKSAGIQGVPFFIFDNAYAVSGAQAAEQLAGVIRKVAEEKAKQAAS
;
A
#
# COMPACT_ATOMS: atom_id res chain seq x y z
N MET A 1 2.64 28.03 -12.62
CA MET A 1 2.72 26.65 -12.08
C MET A 1 2.92 26.80 -10.59
N PRO A 2 2.15 26.15 -9.71
CA PRO A 2 2.40 26.24 -8.28
C PRO A 2 3.78 25.67 -7.98
N ASP A 3 4.51 26.41 -7.16
CA ASP A 3 5.91 26.20 -6.81
C ASP A 3 6.11 24.80 -6.21
N ASN A 4 6.87 23.95 -6.90
CA ASN A 4 7.12 22.56 -6.51
C ASN A 4 8.01 22.46 -5.24
N GLN A 5 8.59 23.59 -4.81
CA GLN A 5 9.52 23.63 -3.67
C GLN A 5 8.83 23.55 -2.30
N ASN A 6 7.51 23.80 -2.22
CA ASN A 6 6.79 23.87 -0.93
C ASN A 6 5.92 22.64 -0.65
N ARG A 7 5.99 21.61 -1.53
CA ARG A 7 5.19 20.39 -1.38
C ARG A 7 5.88 19.41 -0.43
N ILE A 8 5.10 18.84 0.50
CA ILE A 8 5.60 17.79 1.39
C ILE A 8 5.52 16.45 0.66
N ARG A 9 6.66 15.80 0.50
CA ARG A 9 6.74 14.45 -0.02
C ARG A 9 6.46 13.45 1.09
N ILE A 10 5.56 12.50 0.83
CA ILE A 10 5.28 11.38 1.73
C ILE A 10 5.55 10.09 0.98
N ASP A 11 6.60 9.37 1.37
CA ASP A 11 6.90 8.03 0.86
C ASP A 11 6.22 7.00 1.76
N VAL A 12 5.43 6.10 1.16
CA VAL A 12 4.64 5.08 1.85
C VAL A 12 5.12 3.70 1.44
N VAL A 13 5.87 3.05 2.32
CA VAL A 13 6.28 1.66 2.12
C VAL A 13 5.16 0.74 2.60
N SER A 14 4.65 -0.13 1.74
CA SER A 14 3.43 -0.87 2.05
C SER A 14 3.19 -2.05 1.10
N ASP A 15 2.41 -3.05 1.56
CA ASP A 15 1.98 -4.18 0.76
C ASP A 15 0.45 -4.20 0.61
N VAL A 16 -0.04 -4.69 -0.53
CA VAL A 16 -1.48 -4.72 -0.87
C VAL A 16 -2.26 -5.75 -0.06
N VAL A 17 -1.60 -6.76 0.49
CA VAL A 17 -2.20 -7.81 1.34
C VAL A 17 -2.00 -7.55 2.83
N CYS A 18 -1.45 -6.40 3.20
CA CYS A 18 -1.30 -6.00 4.60
C CYS A 18 -2.56 -5.25 5.06
N PRO A 19 -3.34 -5.79 6.01
CA PRO A 19 -4.57 -5.12 6.46
C PRO A 19 -4.30 -3.78 7.14
N TRP A 20 -3.20 -3.66 7.88
CA TRP A 20 -2.79 -2.39 8.46
C TRP A 20 -2.35 -1.37 7.42
N CYS A 21 -1.88 -1.82 6.24
CA CYS A 21 -1.61 -0.91 5.11
C CYS A 21 -2.92 -0.36 4.50
N PHE A 22 -3.98 -1.16 4.46
CA PHE A 22 -5.29 -0.72 4.00
C PHE A 22 -5.88 0.34 4.94
N ILE A 23 -5.83 0.10 6.26
CA ILE A 23 -6.25 1.06 7.29
C ILE A 23 -5.35 2.31 7.27
N GLY A 24 -4.02 2.12 7.23
CA GLY A 24 -3.06 3.22 7.25
C GLY A 24 -3.17 4.15 6.04
N LYS A 25 -3.49 3.59 4.86
CA LYS A 25 -3.77 4.41 3.66
C LYS A 25 -4.98 5.32 3.89
N LYS A 26 -6.08 4.79 4.44
CA LYS A 26 -7.29 5.56 4.74
C LYS A 26 -6.99 6.67 5.75
N ARG A 27 -6.24 6.36 6.82
CA ARG A 27 -5.85 7.34 7.85
C ARG A 27 -4.92 8.42 7.29
N LEU A 28 -4.02 8.07 6.37
CA LEU A 28 -3.20 9.07 5.68
C LEU A 28 -4.06 10.02 4.83
N GLU A 29 -5.05 9.51 4.10
CA GLU A 29 -5.98 10.33 3.32
C GLU A 29 -6.77 11.30 4.22
N GLN A 30 -7.23 10.83 5.36
CA GLN A 30 -7.88 11.66 6.37
C GLN A 30 -6.92 12.71 6.95
N ALA A 31 -5.67 12.31 7.25
CA ALA A 31 -4.64 13.23 7.73
C ALA A 31 -4.36 14.36 6.74
N ILE A 32 -4.23 14.03 5.45
CA ILE A 32 -4.05 15.03 4.39
C ILE A 32 -5.26 15.97 4.30
N ALA A 33 -6.48 15.44 4.45
CA ALA A 33 -7.69 16.27 4.48
C ALA A 33 -7.74 17.23 5.69
N LEU A 34 -7.19 16.82 6.85
CA LEU A 34 -7.08 17.65 8.05
C LEU A 34 -6.05 18.80 7.93
N VAL A 35 -5.20 18.75 6.91
CA VAL A 35 -4.15 19.76 6.62
C VAL A 35 -4.23 20.20 5.16
N SER A 36 -5.42 20.41 4.66
CA SER A 36 -5.70 20.71 3.25
C SER A 36 -4.99 21.98 2.73
N GLU A 37 -4.51 22.84 3.61
CA GLU A 37 -3.69 24.01 3.32
C GLU A 37 -2.23 23.65 2.97
N VAL A 38 -1.76 22.45 3.34
CA VAL A 38 -0.40 21.98 3.07
C VAL A 38 -0.39 21.14 1.79
N PRO A 39 0.31 21.55 0.73
CA PRO A 39 0.42 20.74 -0.48
C PRO A 39 1.24 19.49 -0.21
N VAL A 40 0.66 18.32 -0.46
CA VAL A 40 1.25 17.00 -0.24
C VAL A 40 1.37 16.22 -1.54
N GLU A 41 2.43 15.43 -1.68
CA GLU A 41 2.61 14.46 -2.74
C GLU A 41 2.94 13.09 -2.13
N VAL A 42 2.17 12.06 -2.50
CA VAL A 42 2.31 10.71 -1.94
C VAL A 42 2.92 9.77 -2.97
N HIS A 43 4.01 9.09 -2.59
CA HIS A 43 4.70 8.07 -3.37
C HIS A 43 4.58 6.71 -2.68
N TYR A 44 4.15 5.68 -3.43
CA TYR A 44 4.04 4.33 -2.90
C TYR A 44 5.24 3.49 -3.30
N HIS A 45 5.85 2.83 -2.30
CA HIS A 45 6.97 1.91 -2.45
C HIS A 45 6.54 0.49 -2.09
N PRO A 46 6.99 -0.51 -2.85
CA PRO A 46 6.64 -1.89 -2.61
C PRO A 46 7.31 -2.44 -1.34
N TYR A 47 6.61 -3.36 -0.69
CA TYR A 47 7.13 -4.21 0.35
C TYR A 47 6.51 -5.60 0.22
N PHE A 48 7.30 -6.66 0.35
CA PHE A 48 6.78 -8.03 0.35
C PHE A 48 6.63 -8.50 1.80
N LEU A 49 5.41 -8.42 2.32
CA LEU A 49 5.08 -8.89 3.68
C LEU A 49 5.25 -10.41 3.81
N ASN A 50 5.15 -11.12 2.69
CA ASN A 50 5.20 -12.57 2.59
C ASN A 50 6.03 -12.98 1.35
N ASP A 51 7.32 -12.69 1.34
CA ASP A 51 8.25 -12.92 0.23
C ASP A 51 8.47 -14.42 -0.09
N TRP A 52 8.07 -15.31 0.84
CA TRP A 52 8.14 -16.75 0.69
C TRP A 52 6.99 -17.38 -0.12
N ILE A 53 5.96 -16.60 -0.47
CA ILE A 53 4.81 -17.11 -1.24
C ILE A 53 5.19 -17.23 -2.71
N PRO A 54 4.99 -18.44 -3.34
CA PRO A 54 5.29 -18.64 -4.75
C PRO A 54 4.40 -17.79 -5.66
N ALA A 55 4.80 -17.61 -6.91
CA ALA A 55 4.15 -16.73 -7.88
C ALA A 55 2.65 -17.03 -8.08
N GLU A 56 2.29 -18.32 -8.03
CA GLU A 56 0.90 -18.78 -8.15
C GLU A 56 0.06 -18.54 -6.89
N GLY A 57 0.68 -18.05 -5.79
CA GLY A 57 0.03 -17.93 -4.50
C GLY A 57 -0.19 -19.28 -3.81
N ILE A 58 -0.78 -19.25 -2.60
CA ILE A 58 -1.11 -20.44 -1.81
C ILE A 58 -2.54 -20.36 -1.29
N SER A 59 -3.10 -21.47 -0.81
CA SER A 59 -4.42 -21.45 -0.18
C SER A 59 -4.41 -20.60 1.09
N ARG A 60 -5.54 -19.99 1.42
CA ARG A 60 -5.67 -19.22 2.65
C ARG A 60 -5.38 -20.03 3.90
N ASN A 61 -5.84 -21.29 3.94
CA ASN A 61 -5.59 -22.19 5.06
C ASN A 61 -4.09 -22.49 5.26
N GLU A 62 -3.39 -22.78 4.18
CA GLU A 62 -1.94 -23.01 4.19
C GLU A 62 -1.19 -21.77 4.71
N TYR A 63 -1.53 -20.59 4.19
CA TYR A 63 -0.97 -19.33 4.66
C TYR A 63 -1.17 -19.11 6.16
N LEU A 64 -2.41 -19.29 6.65
CA LEU A 64 -2.73 -19.08 8.06
C LEU A 64 -2.01 -20.08 8.97
N THR A 65 -1.91 -21.32 8.53
CA THR A 65 -1.19 -22.37 9.26
C THR A 65 0.30 -22.07 9.33
N THR A 66 0.92 -21.72 8.18
CA THR A 66 2.35 -21.46 8.11
C THR A 66 2.75 -20.21 8.90
N LYS A 67 1.99 -19.13 8.76
CA LYS A 67 2.37 -17.84 9.35
C LYS A 67 1.95 -17.67 10.80
N PHE A 68 0.82 -18.23 11.20
CA PHE A 68 0.21 -18.02 12.52
C PHE A 68 0.09 -19.32 13.34
N GLY A 69 0.45 -20.45 12.75
CA GLY A 69 0.35 -21.78 13.37
C GLY A 69 -1.02 -22.44 13.17
N SER A 70 -2.11 -21.68 13.13
CA SER A 70 -3.44 -22.18 12.77
C SER A 70 -4.40 -21.05 12.37
N PRO A 71 -5.49 -21.36 11.63
CA PRO A 71 -6.55 -20.39 11.36
C PRO A 71 -7.20 -19.82 12.62
N GLU A 72 -7.31 -20.63 13.69
CA GLU A 72 -7.93 -20.23 14.96
C GLU A 72 -7.11 -19.12 15.65
N ARG A 73 -5.78 -19.23 15.65
CA ARG A 73 -4.89 -18.19 16.21
C ARG A 73 -5.02 -16.86 15.46
N TYR A 74 -5.32 -16.92 14.17
CA TYR A 74 -5.54 -15.72 13.37
C TYR A 74 -6.86 -15.01 13.70
N LYS A 75 -7.88 -15.69 14.23
CA LYS A 75 -9.21 -15.11 14.52
C LYS A 75 -9.14 -13.88 15.43
N GLU A 76 -8.30 -13.91 16.46
CA GLU A 76 -8.13 -12.77 17.36
C GLU A 76 -7.52 -11.55 16.65
N ILE A 77 -6.54 -11.82 15.77
CA ILE A 77 -5.92 -10.77 14.94
C ILE A 77 -6.97 -10.21 13.97
N ALA A 78 -7.72 -11.08 13.28
CA ALA A 78 -8.77 -10.69 12.35
C ALA A 78 -9.84 -9.83 13.01
N THR A 79 -10.26 -10.17 14.24
CA THR A 79 -11.25 -9.40 15.01
C THR A 79 -10.76 -7.98 15.28
N ARG A 80 -9.52 -7.82 15.72
CA ARG A 80 -8.92 -6.48 15.97
C ARG A 80 -8.79 -5.66 14.69
N VAL A 81 -8.36 -6.31 13.60
CA VAL A 81 -8.26 -5.63 12.30
C VAL A 81 -9.64 -5.23 11.78
N SER A 82 -10.64 -6.12 11.87
CA SER A 82 -12.02 -5.82 11.45
C SER A 82 -12.60 -4.64 12.21
N ALA A 83 -12.39 -4.58 13.53
CA ALA A 83 -12.84 -3.45 14.35
C ALA A 83 -12.17 -2.14 13.93
N ALA A 84 -10.85 -2.15 13.70
CA ALA A 84 -10.10 -0.98 13.24
C ALA A 84 -10.52 -0.54 11.83
N ALA A 85 -10.74 -1.47 10.90
CA ALA A 85 -11.22 -1.18 9.55
C ALA A 85 -12.64 -0.56 9.56
N ALA A 86 -13.53 -1.08 10.42
CA ALA A 86 -14.88 -0.55 10.57
C ALA A 86 -14.89 0.89 11.10
N GLN A 87 -13.98 1.25 12.01
CA GLN A 87 -13.81 2.63 12.50
C GLN A 87 -13.45 3.61 11.38
N GLU A 88 -12.74 3.13 10.35
CA GLU A 88 -12.37 3.94 9.19
C GLU A 88 -13.42 3.86 8.04
N GLY A 89 -14.54 3.18 8.25
CA GLY A 89 -15.57 2.97 7.23
C GLY A 89 -15.13 2.04 6.10
N LEU A 90 -14.11 1.20 6.32
CA LEU A 90 -13.61 0.25 5.34
C LEU A 90 -14.42 -1.07 5.39
N THR A 91 -14.80 -1.59 4.23
CA THR A 91 -15.34 -2.93 4.11
C THR A 91 -14.20 -3.94 4.20
N TYR A 92 -14.20 -4.77 5.25
CA TYR A 92 -13.18 -5.78 5.49
C TYR A 92 -13.84 -7.16 5.58
N ALA A 93 -13.93 -7.84 4.44
CA ALA A 93 -14.59 -9.13 4.28
C ALA A 93 -13.56 -10.27 4.15
N ILE A 94 -12.68 -10.40 5.14
CA ILE A 94 -11.54 -11.33 5.11
C ILE A 94 -11.97 -12.80 4.98
N ASP A 95 -13.19 -13.14 5.38
CA ASP A 95 -13.75 -14.48 5.25
C ASP A 95 -13.98 -14.89 3.78
N LYS A 96 -14.06 -13.93 2.86
CA LYS A 96 -14.15 -14.17 1.43
C LYS A 96 -12.80 -14.53 0.80
N VAL A 97 -11.70 -14.23 1.47
CA VAL A 97 -10.34 -14.46 0.94
C VAL A 97 -10.00 -15.94 1.04
N ASN A 98 -9.95 -16.61 -0.10
CA ASN A 98 -9.63 -18.02 -0.20
C ASN A 98 -8.17 -18.31 -0.59
N ARG A 99 -7.46 -17.30 -1.10
CA ARG A 99 -6.09 -17.43 -1.58
C ARG A 99 -5.22 -16.29 -1.06
N GLN A 100 -3.98 -16.61 -0.70
CA GLN A 100 -2.96 -15.63 -0.37
C GLN A 100 -2.05 -15.48 -1.59
N PRO A 101 -2.07 -14.31 -2.26
CA PRO A 101 -1.27 -14.11 -3.46
C PRO A 101 0.20 -13.79 -3.13
N ASN A 102 1.08 -14.03 -4.08
CA ASN A 102 2.32 -13.28 -4.23
C ASN A 102 1.98 -11.88 -4.72
N THR A 103 2.61 -10.83 -4.18
CA THR A 103 2.22 -9.45 -4.48
C THR A 103 3.10 -8.74 -5.51
N THR A 104 4.05 -9.45 -6.12
CA THR A 104 4.97 -8.88 -7.09
C THR A 104 4.24 -8.20 -8.26
N ASP A 105 3.30 -8.89 -8.90
CA ASP A 105 2.54 -8.35 -10.02
C ASP A 105 1.62 -7.20 -9.62
N SER A 106 1.06 -7.24 -8.41
CA SER A 106 0.30 -6.12 -7.83
C SER A 106 1.17 -4.86 -7.69
N HIS A 107 2.41 -4.99 -7.25
CA HIS A 107 3.34 -3.88 -7.14
C HIS A 107 3.82 -3.38 -8.52
N ARG A 108 3.97 -4.25 -9.51
CA ARG A 108 4.23 -3.84 -10.91
C ARG A 108 3.08 -2.98 -11.45
N LEU A 109 1.83 -3.36 -11.18
CA LEU A 109 0.66 -2.56 -11.56
C LEU A 109 0.67 -1.17 -10.92
N ILE A 110 1.00 -1.08 -9.64
CA ILE A 110 1.12 0.21 -8.92
C ILE A 110 2.22 1.06 -9.55
N HIS A 111 3.36 0.45 -9.89
CA HIS A 111 4.47 1.12 -10.55
C HIS A 111 4.04 1.68 -11.93
N TRP A 112 3.41 0.88 -12.79
CA TRP A 112 2.94 1.34 -14.10
C TRP A 112 1.85 2.40 -14.01
N ALA A 113 0.93 2.27 -13.06
CA ALA A 113 -0.06 3.30 -12.78
C ALA A 113 0.58 4.62 -12.31
N GLY A 114 1.72 4.54 -11.65
CA GLY A 114 2.50 5.71 -11.22
C GLY A 114 2.98 6.56 -12.37
N ALA A 115 3.36 5.94 -13.49
CA ALA A 115 3.81 6.66 -14.69
C ALA A 115 2.75 7.61 -15.28
N ILE A 116 1.47 7.37 -14.97
CA ILE A 116 0.32 8.20 -15.39
C ILE A 116 -0.38 8.88 -14.20
N GLY A 117 0.29 8.98 -13.04
CA GLY A 117 -0.25 9.64 -11.84
C GLY A 117 -1.38 8.89 -11.13
N LYS A 118 -1.58 7.59 -11.39
CA LYS A 118 -2.69 6.77 -10.86
C LYS A 118 -2.26 5.70 -9.86
N ALA A 119 -1.05 5.76 -9.31
CA ALA A 119 -0.59 4.82 -8.28
C ALA A 119 -1.53 4.74 -7.06
N PRO A 120 -2.04 5.86 -6.49
CA PRO A 120 -2.98 5.80 -5.37
C PRO A 120 -4.27 5.05 -5.70
N GLN A 121 -4.83 5.26 -6.91
CA GLN A 121 -6.05 4.60 -7.37
C GLN A 121 -5.82 3.10 -7.60
N MET A 122 -4.70 2.73 -8.22
CA MET A 122 -4.34 1.33 -8.44
C MET A 122 -4.19 0.59 -7.11
N LYS A 123 -3.47 1.19 -6.18
CA LYS A 123 -3.31 0.62 -4.84
C LYS A 123 -4.63 0.46 -4.12
N GLN A 124 -5.50 1.46 -4.17
CA GLN A 124 -6.84 1.39 -3.59
C GLN A 124 -7.65 0.24 -4.19
N ARG A 125 -7.68 0.16 -5.53
CA ARG A 125 -8.45 -0.87 -6.23
C ARG A 125 -7.98 -2.29 -5.89
N LEU A 126 -6.67 -2.53 -5.84
CA LEU A 126 -6.11 -3.82 -5.44
C LEU A 126 -6.46 -4.20 -4.00
N MET A 127 -6.40 -3.26 -3.07
CA MET A 127 -6.76 -3.49 -1.68
C MET A 127 -8.27 -3.76 -1.50
N GLU A 128 -9.13 -3.06 -2.22
CA GLU A 128 -10.57 -3.31 -2.23
C GLU A 128 -10.91 -4.69 -2.80
N LEU A 129 -10.32 -5.05 -3.94
CA LEU A 129 -10.46 -6.38 -4.52
C LEU A 129 -10.11 -7.47 -3.52
N TYR A 130 -8.98 -7.33 -2.83
CA TYR A 130 -8.51 -8.32 -1.89
C TYR A 130 -9.33 -8.34 -0.60
N PHE A 131 -9.45 -7.20 0.10
CA PHE A 131 -10.03 -7.15 1.43
C PHE A 131 -11.56 -7.06 1.45
N SER A 132 -12.18 -6.43 0.46
CA SER A 132 -13.62 -6.20 0.44
C SER A 132 -14.37 -7.22 -0.43
N GLU A 133 -13.76 -7.61 -1.55
CA GLU A 133 -14.38 -8.51 -2.52
C GLU A 133 -13.89 -9.95 -2.39
N GLY A 134 -12.72 -10.20 -1.78
CA GLY A 134 -12.10 -11.52 -1.64
C GLY A 134 -11.51 -12.06 -2.95
N ALA A 135 -11.17 -11.15 -3.87
CA ALA A 135 -10.62 -11.52 -5.16
C ALA A 135 -9.21 -12.12 -5.05
N ASP A 136 -8.89 -13.04 -5.92
CA ASP A 136 -7.57 -13.65 -6.02
C ASP A 136 -6.62 -12.76 -6.83
N LEU A 137 -5.72 -12.04 -6.17
CA LEU A 137 -4.70 -11.22 -6.83
C LEU A 137 -3.54 -12.05 -7.45
N SER A 138 -3.56 -13.39 -7.36
CA SER A 138 -2.68 -14.26 -8.16
C SER A 138 -3.27 -14.49 -9.57
N ASP A 139 -4.56 -14.23 -9.77
CA ASP A 139 -5.19 -14.37 -11.08
C ASP A 139 -4.89 -13.14 -11.95
N ARG A 140 -4.14 -13.38 -13.02
CA ARG A 140 -3.75 -12.35 -13.97
C ARG A 140 -4.95 -11.61 -14.59
N LYS A 141 -6.09 -12.30 -14.78
CA LYS A 141 -7.32 -11.68 -15.30
C LYS A 141 -7.90 -10.66 -14.32
N VAL A 142 -7.82 -10.95 -13.02
CA VAL A 142 -8.23 -10.02 -11.96
C VAL A 142 -7.33 -8.78 -11.98
N LEU A 143 -6.02 -8.95 -12.13
CA LEU A 143 -5.05 -7.87 -12.19
C LEU A 143 -5.25 -6.98 -13.44
N VAL A 144 -5.47 -7.59 -14.61
CA VAL A 144 -5.76 -6.85 -15.86
C VAL A 144 -7.06 -6.06 -15.73
N LYS A 145 -8.09 -6.67 -15.15
CA LYS A 145 -9.35 -5.97 -14.89
C LYS A 145 -9.16 -4.79 -13.92
N ALA A 146 -8.41 -4.98 -12.84
CA ALA A 146 -8.11 -3.92 -11.89
C ALA A 146 -7.41 -2.72 -12.56
N ALA A 147 -6.48 -3.00 -13.46
CA ALA A 147 -5.80 -1.97 -14.26
C ALA A 147 -6.76 -1.23 -15.21
N SER A 148 -7.66 -1.96 -15.85
CA SER A 148 -8.71 -1.40 -16.70
C SER A 148 -9.68 -0.51 -15.91
N ASP A 149 -10.04 -0.90 -14.68
CA ASP A 149 -10.97 -0.14 -13.83
C ASP A 149 -10.44 1.28 -13.53
N ILE A 150 -9.13 1.47 -13.58
CA ILE A 150 -8.48 2.78 -13.38
C ILE A 150 -8.03 3.43 -14.70
N GLY A 151 -8.34 2.82 -15.86
CA GLY A 151 -8.10 3.38 -17.19
C GLY A 151 -6.71 3.12 -17.76
N LEU A 152 -6.04 2.03 -17.36
CA LEU A 152 -4.89 1.47 -18.07
C LEU A 152 -5.39 0.58 -19.23
N GLU A 153 -4.61 0.50 -20.30
CA GLU A 153 -4.97 -0.30 -21.47
C GLU A 153 -4.80 -1.81 -21.17
N PRO A 154 -5.90 -2.63 -21.21
CA PRO A 154 -5.85 -4.03 -20.79
C PRO A 154 -4.83 -4.88 -21.57
N LYS A 155 -4.76 -4.70 -22.89
CA LYS A 155 -3.83 -5.48 -23.75
C LYS A 155 -2.36 -5.19 -23.43
N GLU A 156 -2.03 -3.94 -23.13
CA GLU A 156 -0.69 -3.55 -22.73
C GLU A 156 -0.33 -4.18 -21.37
N ILE A 157 -1.26 -4.13 -20.41
CA ILE A 157 -1.06 -4.71 -19.08
C ILE A 157 -0.93 -6.23 -19.16
N GLU A 158 -1.76 -6.91 -19.96
CA GLU A 158 -1.67 -8.34 -20.16
C GLU A 158 -0.29 -8.75 -20.72
N ALA A 159 0.19 -8.02 -21.73
CA ALA A 159 1.51 -8.25 -22.32
C ALA A 159 2.63 -8.01 -21.30
N LYS A 160 2.59 -6.93 -20.53
CA LYS A 160 3.57 -6.62 -19.48
C LYS A 160 3.57 -7.66 -18.36
N LEU A 161 2.40 -8.09 -17.87
CA LEU A 161 2.29 -9.16 -16.87
C LEU A 161 2.78 -10.51 -17.41
N GLY A 162 2.71 -10.73 -18.72
CA GLY A 162 3.24 -11.92 -19.40
C GLY A 162 4.76 -11.94 -19.56
N SER A 163 5.46 -10.86 -19.22
CA SER A 163 6.91 -10.67 -19.36
C SER A 163 7.57 -10.36 -18.03
N ASP A 164 8.91 -10.25 -18.03
CA ASP A 164 9.69 -9.84 -16.86
C ASP A 164 9.79 -8.31 -16.69
N ALA A 165 8.95 -7.53 -17.38
CA ALA A 165 8.96 -6.07 -17.31
C ALA A 165 8.88 -5.59 -15.85
N ASP A 166 9.87 -4.82 -15.43
CA ASP A 166 9.98 -4.16 -14.11
C ASP A 166 9.99 -5.10 -12.88
N LEU A 167 10.14 -6.43 -13.06
CA LEU A 167 10.33 -7.38 -11.95
C LEU A 167 11.56 -7.02 -11.11
N ALA A 168 12.70 -6.81 -11.79
CA ALA A 168 13.95 -6.46 -11.13
C ALA A 168 13.84 -5.12 -10.38
N GLN A 169 13.16 -4.14 -10.96
CA GLN A 169 12.97 -2.83 -10.35
C GLN A 169 12.13 -2.91 -9.08
N VAL A 170 11.01 -3.62 -9.11
CA VAL A 170 10.15 -3.83 -7.93
C VAL A 170 10.92 -4.56 -6.82
N SER A 171 11.64 -5.64 -7.17
CA SER A 171 12.45 -6.39 -6.21
C SER A 171 13.56 -5.53 -5.60
N GLN A 172 14.23 -4.72 -6.40
CA GLN A 172 15.27 -3.80 -5.91
C GLN A 172 14.70 -2.77 -4.93
N GLN A 173 13.53 -2.21 -5.18
CA GLN A 173 12.88 -1.27 -4.27
C GLN A 173 12.52 -1.93 -2.93
N VAL A 174 12.07 -3.18 -2.94
CA VAL A 174 11.81 -3.94 -1.71
C VAL A 174 13.10 -4.16 -0.91
N GLU A 175 14.18 -4.55 -1.57
CA GLU A 175 15.48 -4.73 -0.90
C GLU A 175 16.04 -3.41 -0.37
N GLN A 176 15.84 -2.30 -1.06
CA GLN A 176 16.20 -0.97 -0.56
C GLN A 176 15.42 -0.63 0.72
N ALA A 177 14.12 -0.89 0.77
CA ALA A 177 13.31 -0.68 1.97
C ALA A 177 13.80 -1.53 3.15
N LYS A 178 14.09 -2.81 2.93
CA LYS A 178 14.64 -3.70 3.95
C LYS A 178 16.02 -3.23 4.43
N SER A 179 16.91 -2.86 3.50
CA SER A 179 18.27 -2.36 3.80
C SER A 179 18.25 -1.03 4.56
N ALA A 180 17.22 -0.20 4.37
CA ALA A 180 16.97 1.00 5.17
C ALA A 180 16.42 0.71 6.57
N GLY A 181 16.32 -0.56 6.97
CA GLY A 181 15.87 -0.99 8.30
C GLY A 181 14.35 -1.05 8.48
N ILE A 182 13.56 -0.99 7.40
CA ILE A 182 12.11 -1.13 7.47
C ILE A 182 11.77 -2.60 7.66
N GLN A 183 11.26 -2.95 8.85
CA GLN A 183 10.93 -4.32 9.25
C GLN A 183 9.42 -4.61 9.28
N GLY A 184 8.60 -3.60 9.03
CA GLY A 184 7.15 -3.73 9.06
C GLY A 184 6.44 -2.60 8.33
N VAL A 185 5.22 -2.88 7.90
CA VAL A 185 4.41 -1.95 7.09
C VAL A 185 2.98 -1.83 7.66
N PRO A 186 2.31 -0.67 7.44
CA PRO A 186 2.76 0.48 6.66
C PRO A 186 3.88 1.25 7.36
N PHE A 187 4.74 1.88 6.56
CA PHE A 187 5.77 2.77 7.05
C PHE A 187 5.74 4.06 6.22
N PHE A 188 5.70 5.20 6.90
CA PHE A 188 5.55 6.51 6.28
C PHE A 188 6.82 7.33 6.50
N ILE A 189 7.35 7.96 5.45
CA ILE A 189 8.51 8.85 5.50
C ILE A 189 8.07 10.21 4.98
N PHE A 190 8.24 11.25 5.78
CA PHE A 190 7.82 12.61 5.48
C PHE A 190 9.06 13.45 5.16
N ASP A 191 9.20 13.89 3.91
CA ASP A 191 10.28 14.74 3.37
C ASP A 191 11.70 14.26 3.73
N ASN A 192 11.90 12.93 3.87
CA ASN A 192 13.13 12.27 4.37
C ASN A 192 13.58 12.72 5.78
N ALA A 193 12.76 13.47 6.50
CA ALA A 193 13.08 14.05 7.81
C ALA A 193 12.46 13.28 8.96
N TYR A 194 11.24 12.76 8.79
CA TYR A 194 10.51 12.04 9.83
C TYR A 194 10.00 10.71 9.32
N ALA A 195 9.99 9.72 10.20
CA ALA A 195 9.46 8.39 9.90
C ALA A 195 8.40 7.99 10.93
N VAL A 196 7.32 7.38 10.47
CA VAL A 196 6.22 6.87 11.30
C VAL A 196 5.92 5.43 10.91
N SER A 197 5.99 4.53 11.88
CA SER A 197 5.70 3.11 11.69
C SER A 197 4.27 2.77 12.10
N GLY A 198 3.62 1.90 11.34
CA GLY A 198 2.27 1.41 11.61
C GLY A 198 1.15 2.36 11.19
N ALA A 199 -0.08 1.85 11.23
CA ALA A 199 -1.29 2.60 10.91
C ALA A 199 -1.69 3.52 12.07
N GLN A 200 -0.96 4.62 12.26
CA GLN A 200 -1.23 5.62 13.29
C GLN A 200 -2.53 6.39 13.00
N ALA A 201 -3.10 7.04 14.00
CA ALA A 201 -4.31 7.85 13.85
C ALA A 201 -4.08 9.03 12.89
N ALA A 202 -5.14 9.45 12.21
CA ALA A 202 -5.08 10.53 11.22
C ALA A 202 -4.53 11.83 11.83
N GLU A 203 -4.91 12.17 13.05
CA GLU A 203 -4.47 13.36 13.77
C GLU A 203 -2.96 13.34 14.04
N GLN A 204 -2.39 12.17 14.34
CA GLN A 204 -0.95 12.02 14.55
C GLN A 204 -0.18 12.22 13.23
N LEU A 205 -0.65 11.62 12.14
CA LEU A 205 -0.06 11.81 10.81
C LEU A 205 -0.18 13.29 10.36
N ALA A 206 -1.33 13.93 10.59
CA ALA A 206 -1.54 15.34 10.31
C ALA A 206 -0.59 16.23 11.12
N GLY A 207 -0.35 15.90 12.38
CA GLY A 207 0.62 16.59 13.23
C GLY A 207 2.05 16.56 12.66
N VAL A 208 2.46 15.38 12.12
CA VAL A 208 3.77 15.25 11.46
C VAL A 208 3.83 16.09 10.18
N ILE A 209 2.78 16.08 9.36
CA ILE A 209 2.72 16.90 8.12
C ILE A 209 2.87 18.39 8.46
N ARG A 210 2.12 18.90 9.46
CA ARG A 210 2.24 20.31 9.89
C ARG A 210 3.65 20.66 10.37
N LYS A 211 4.25 19.78 11.19
CA LYS A 211 5.61 19.97 11.69
C LYS A 211 6.62 20.09 10.56
N VAL A 212 6.57 19.19 9.57
CA VAL A 212 7.45 19.22 8.41
C VAL A 212 7.24 20.51 7.60
N ALA A 213 5.99 20.92 7.39
CA ALA A 213 5.66 22.15 6.68
C ALA A 213 6.23 23.41 7.38
N GLU A 214 6.11 23.50 8.71
CA GLU A 214 6.67 24.60 9.50
C GLU A 214 8.19 24.65 9.44
N GLU A 215 8.87 23.52 9.51
CA GLU A 215 10.33 23.45 9.42
C GLU A 215 10.82 23.85 8.03
N LYS A 216 10.14 23.38 6.99
CA LYS A 216 10.44 23.74 5.60
C LYS A 216 10.27 25.24 5.34
N ALA A 217 9.20 25.84 5.87
CA ALA A 217 8.95 27.27 5.78
C ALA A 217 10.04 28.10 6.50
N LYS A 218 10.51 27.65 7.65
CA LYS A 218 11.62 28.32 8.39
C LYS A 218 12.93 28.25 7.61
N GLN A 219 13.24 27.10 6.98
CA GLN A 219 14.43 26.94 6.14
C GLN A 219 14.41 27.82 4.89
N ALA A 220 13.23 28.00 4.28
CA ALA A 220 13.07 28.86 3.11
C ALA A 220 13.18 30.36 3.42
N ALA A 221 12.99 30.75 4.70
CA ALA A 221 13.07 32.15 5.17
C ALA A 221 14.46 32.54 5.72
N SER A 222 15.39 31.59 5.79
CA SER A 222 16.75 31.77 6.30
C SER A 222 17.77 31.93 5.18
#